data_201172f0833c2c4f627b6522ae6899ea
#
_entry.id   201172f0833c2c4f627b6522ae6899ea
#
_cell.length_a   1.000
_cell.length_b   1.000
_cell.length_c   1.000
_cell.angle_alpha   90.00
_cell.angle_beta   90.00
_cell.angle_gamma   90.00
#
_symmetry.space_group_name_H-M   'P 1'
#
loop_
_entity.id
_entity.type
_entity.pdbx_description
1 polymer ?
#
loop_
_entity_poly.entity_id
_entity_poly.type
_entity_poly.pdbx_seq_one_letter_code
_entity_poly.pdbx_strand_id
1 'polypeptide(L)'
;ALNRLEQGILNCEQELYAALKKDLGKSRAESYMCEVGLTLSELRFVKKHVQKWSREKRVPTPLAQFHARSFTVQEPYGVVLVMSPWNYPVLLTLEPLIGALAAGNCCVLKPSAYSPATSAVMKKMIADVFPEEYVTVIEGGREENQNLLSQKFDYIFFTGGVQVGKMVMEKAAANLTPVTLELGGKSPCIIDKSANLKLTAKRLAFGKYLNCGQTCVAPDYVLVHEAVKEEFLKLLKSEIRAMYGEDPLKNPDYGKMINRKHFDRVLGLMKEEKLILGGENDTASLRIAPVVMDQVTEDDAVMQEEIFGPLLPVLTVGSMEEAIAFVNRRPKPLA
;
A
#
# COMPACT_ATOMS: atom_id res chain seq x y z
N ALA A 1 24.56 -8.61 -2.90
CA ALA A 1 23.59 -7.64 -2.37
C ALA A 1 22.39 -8.38 -1.77
N LEU A 2 21.57 -9.10 -2.57
CA LEU A 2 20.31 -9.72 -2.15
C LEU A 2 20.46 -10.70 -0.98
N ASN A 3 21.53 -11.51 -0.91
CA ASN A 3 21.79 -12.39 0.24
C ASN A 3 22.05 -11.61 1.54
N ARG A 4 22.78 -10.49 1.46
CA ARG A 4 23.03 -9.62 2.62
C ARG A 4 21.72 -8.98 3.10
N LEU A 5 20.87 -8.51 2.18
CA LEU A 5 19.56 -7.95 2.52
C LEU A 5 18.68 -9.00 3.22
N GLU A 6 18.60 -10.25 2.70
CA GLU A 6 17.83 -11.32 3.34
C GLU A 6 18.29 -11.57 4.78
N GLN A 7 19.61 -11.66 4.97
CA GLN A 7 20.16 -11.87 6.32
C GLN A 7 19.88 -10.69 7.24
N GLY A 8 19.96 -9.45 6.74
CA GLY A 8 19.61 -8.26 7.50
C GLY A 8 18.16 -8.27 7.98
N ILE A 9 17.21 -8.61 7.07
CA ILE A 9 15.78 -8.72 7.41
C ILE A 9 15.57 -9.80 8.48
N LEU A 10 16.17 -10.98 8.33
CA LEU A 10 16.04 -12.09 9.29
C LEU A 10 16.62 -11.74 10.66
N ASN A 11 17.76 -11.05 10.70
CA ASN A 11 18.40 -10.63 11.95
C ASN A 11 17.57 -9.56 12.71
N CYS A 12 16.86 -8.70 11.99
CA CYS A 12 16.06 -7.61 12.56
C CYS A 12 14.56 -7.94 12.68
N GLU A 13 14.14 -9.17 12.39
CA GLU A 13 12.72 -9.54 12.29
C GLU A 13 11.91 -9.17 13.54
N GLN A 14 12.43 -9.42 14.74
CA GLN A 14 11.74 -9.11 15.99
C GLN A 14 11.70 -7.58 16.25
N GLU A 15 12.76 -6.85 15.90
CA GLU A 15 12.80 -5.39 15.99
C GLU A 15 11.78 -4.76 15.03
N LEU A 16 11.65 -5.31 13.82
CA LEU A 16 10.63 -4.85 12.84
C LEU A 16 9.21 -5.09 13.35
N TYR A 17 8.91 -6.24 13.97
CA TYR A 17 7.57 -6.48 14.55
C TYR A 17 7.26 -5.50 15.69
N ALA A 18 8.22 -5.25 16.57
CA ALA A 18 8.06 -4.31 17.67
C ALA A 18 7.82 -2.86 17.13
N ALA A 19 8.53 -2.47 16.09
CA ALA A 19 8.39 -1.18 15.45
C ALA A 19 7.02 -1.02 14.75
N LEU A 20 6.58 -2.01 13.98
CA LEU A 20 5.27 -2.03 13.33
C LEU A 20 4.11 -1.99 14.34
N LYS A 21 4.26 -2.69 15.48
CA LYS A 21 3.30 -2.62 16.59
C LYS A 21 3.26 -1.22 17.18
N LYS A 22 4.40 -0.57 17.35
CA LYS A 22 4.50 0.79 17.90
C LYS A 22 3.86 1.83 16.95
N ASP A 23 4.18 1.77 15.66
CA ASP A 23 3.73 2.76 14.68
C ASP A 23 2.25 2.56 14.29
N LEU A 24 1.86 1.34 13.94
CA LEU A 24 0.55 1.01 13.32
C LEU A 24 -0.35 0.12 14.19
N GLY A 25 0.14 -0.39 15.32
CA GLY A 25 -0.62 -1.33 16.14
C GLY A 25 -0.72 -2.73 15.53
N LYS A 26 -0.01 -3.03 14.44
CA LYS A 26 -0.05 -4.33 13.76
C LYS A 26 0.33 -5.47 14.72
N SER A 27 -0.44 -6.56 14.65
CA SER A 27 -0.07 -7.80 15.34
C SER A 27 1.16 -8.44 14.69
N ARG A 28 1.81 -9.39 15.39
CA ARG A 28 2.92 -10.15 14.83
C ARG A 28 2.48 -10.92 13.57
N ALA A 29 1.29 -11.51 13.59
CA ALA A 29 0.74 -12.25 12.46
C ALA A 29 0.53 -11.34 11.24
N GLU A 30 -0.07 -10.17 11.42
CA GLU A 30 -0.25 -9.18 10.37
C GLU A 30 1.09 -8.64 9.87
N SER A 31 2.01 -8.31 10.78
CA SER A 31 3.36 -7.83 10.42
C SER A 31 4.14 -8.86 9.59
N TYR A 32 4.03 -10.15 9.89
CA TYR A 32 4.62 -11.18 9.06
C TYR A 32 3.90 -11.32 7.72
N MET A 33 2.58 -11.50 7.75
CA MET A 33 1.76 -11.80 6.58
C MET A 33 1.84 -10.68 5.53
N CYS A 34 1.81 -9.40 5.95
CA CYS A 34 1.66 -8.27 5.05
C CYS A 34 2.95 -7.48 4.81
N GLU A 35 4.01 -7.75 5.57
CA GLU A 35 5.25 -6.99 5.49
C GLU A 35 6.46 -7.92 5.36
N VAL A 36 6.97 -8.46 6.46
CA VAL A 36 8.24 -9.19 6.47
C VAL A 36 8.18 -10.46 5.61
N GLY A 37 7.10 -11.24 5.74
CA GLY A 37 6.93 -12.50 5.00
C GLY A 37 6.79 -12.28 3.50
N LEU A 38 6.03 -11.27 3.06
CA LEU A 38 5.92 -10.90 1.64
C LEU A 38 7.26 -10.42 1.09
N THR A 39 7.95 -9.52 1.81
CA THR A 39 9.29 -9.03 1.42
C THR A 39 10.28 -10.17 1.24
N LEU A 40 10.32 -11.12 2.18
CA LEU A 40 11.18 -12.31 2.08
C LEU A 40 10.80 -13.23 0.92
N SER A 41 9.51 -13.37 0.64
CA SER A 41 9.00 -14.16 -0.48
C SER A 41 9.46 -13.57 -1.81
N GLU A 42 9.25 -12.26 -2.01
CA GLU A 42 9.69 -11.54 -3.21
C GLU A 42 11.21 -11.59 -3.37
N LEU A 43 11.95 -11.33 -2.30
CA LEU A 43 13.41 -11.40 -2.31
C LEU A 43 13.93 -12.76 -2.78
N ARG A 44 13.35 -13.85 -2.26
CA ARG A 44 13.71 -15.21 -2.66
C ARG A 44 13.33 -15.52 -4.10
N PHE A 45 12.19 -15.02 -4.54
CA PHE A 45 11.77 -15.13 -5.94
C PHE A 45 12.75 -14.42 -6.87
N VAL A 46 13.09 -13.16 -6.58
CA VAL A 46 14.06 -12.37 -7.36
C VAL A 46 15.44 -13.04 -7.38
N LYS A 47 15.94 -13.50 -6.24
CA LYS A 47 17.22 -14.24 -6.14
C LYS A 47 17.27 -15.45 -7.09
N LYS A 48 16.17 -16.18 -7.19
CA LYS A 48 16.07 -17.37 -8.06
C LYS A 48 16.10 -17.01 -9.55
N HIS A 49 15.61 -15.83 -9.92
CA HIS A 49 15.35 -15.48 -11.33
C HIS A 49 16.32 -14.44 -11.90
N VAL A 50 16.98 -13.63 -11.08
CA VAL A 50 17.79 -12.48 -11.54
C VAL A 50 18.87 -12.86 -12.56
N GLN A 51 19.55 -13.99 -12.39
CA GLN A 51 20.56 -14.45 -13.36
C GLN A 51 19.97 -14.77 -14.73
N LYS A 52 18.72 -15.23 -14.79
CA LYS A 52 18.01 -15.47 -16.04
C LYS A 52 17.57 -14.17 -16.68
N TRP A 53 17.10 -13.21 -15.89
CA TRP A 53 16.62 -11.92 -16.38
C TRP A 53 17.73 -11.03 -16.91
N SER A 54 18.94 -11.12 -16.34
CA SER A 54 20.12 -10.33 -16.76
C SER A 54 20.82 -10.87 -18.02
N ARG A 55 20.39 -12.01 -18.56
CA ARG A 55 21.01 -12.57 -19.78
C ARG A 55 20.67 -11.74 -21.00
N GLU A 56 21.66 -11.63 -21.88
CA GLU A 56 21.48 -11.14 -23.23
C GLU A 56 20.38 -11.92 -23.99
N LYS A 57 19.49 -11.21 -24.65
CA LYS A 57 18.43 -11.80 -25.50
C LYS A 57 18.70 -11.47 -26.96
N ARG A 58 18.95 -12.49 -27.78
CA ARG A 58 19.09 -12.31 -29.22
C ARG A 58 17.77 -11.87 -29.83
N VAL A 59 17.84 -10.94 -30.77
CA VAL A 59 16.73 -10.45 -31.58
C VAL A 59 17.07 -10.56 -33.06
N PRO A 60 16.10 -10.60 -33.99
CA PRO A 60 16.35 -10.62 -35.40
C PRO A 60 17.20 -9.43 -35.86
N THR A 61 18.22 -9.70 -36.67
CA THR A 61 19.05 -8.66 -37.29
C THR A 61 18.49 -8.35 -38.67
N PRO A 62 18.23 -7.07 -39.03
CA PRO A 62 17.78 -6.72 -40.37
C PRO A 62 18.83 -7.14 -41.43
N LEU A 63 18.35 -7.56 -42.62
CA LEU A 63 19.21 -8.05 -43.70
C LEU A 63 20.23 -7.01 -44.15
N ALA A 64 19.88 -5.72 -44.11
CA ALA A 64 20.77 -4.61 -44.43
C ALA A 64 22.00 -4.53 -43.52
N GLN A 65 21.99 -5.19 -42.37
CA GLN A 65 23.09 -5.27 -41.41
C GLN A 65 23.71 -6.67 -41.38
N PHE A 66 23.70 -7.34 -42.54
CA PHE A 66 24.31 -8.65 -42.71
C PHE A 66 25.72 -8.74 -42.13
N HIS A 67 26.05 -9.84 -41.47
CA HIS A 67 27.16 -10.14 -40.60
C HIS A 67 27.09 -9.56 -39.18
N ALA A 68 26.13 -8.68 -38.84
CA ALA A 68 25.92 -8.23 -37.47
C ALA A 68 25.11 -9.23 -36.66
N ARG A 69 25.17 -9.09 -35.33
CA ARG A 69 24.30 -9.77 -34.37
C ARG A 69 23.60 -8.73 -33.53
N SER A 70 22.28 -8.83 -33.45
CA SER A 70 21.45 -7.93 -32.64
C SER A 70 20.98 -8.63 -31.35
N PHE A 71 21.03 -7.93 -30.25
CA PHE A 71 20.57 -8.41 -28.94
C PHE A 71 20.13 -7.25 -28.08
N THR A 72 19.34 -7.56 -27.05
CA THR A 72 18.99 -6.64 -25.97
C THR A 72 19.64 -7.12 -24.67
N VAL A 73 20.12 -6.19 -23.87
CA VAL A 73 20.65 -6.40 -22.53
C VAL A 73 20.00 -5.41 -21.56
N GLN A 74 19.77 -5.85 -20.34
CA GLN A 74 19.26 -4.98 -19.28
C GLN A 74 20.45 -4.30 -18.59
N GLU A 75 20.37 -2.98 -18.43
CA GLU A 75 21.38 -2.19 -17.74
C GLU A 75 20.74 -1.46 -16.54
N PRO A 76 21.48 -1.20 -15.44
CA PRO A 76 20.98 -0.39 -14.34
C PRO A 76 20.76 1.06 -14.77
N TYR A 77 19.82 1.73 -14.15
CA TYR A 77 19.63 3.18 -14.33
C TYR A 77 20.80 3.98 -13.73
N GLY A 78 21.31 3.57 -12.58
CA GLY A 78 22.36 4.27 -11.84
C GLY A 78 21.98 4.47 -10.36
N VAL A 79 21.72 5.71 -9.93
CA VAL A 79 21.30 6.04 -8.57
C VAL A 79 19.77 6.22 -8.54
N VAL A 80 19.10 5.38 -7.77
CA VAL A 80 17.64 5.33 -7.65
C VAL A 80 17.18 5.92 -6.31
N LEU A 81 16.19 6.80 -6.33
CA LEU A 81 15.48 7.25 -5.14
C LEU A 81 14.20 6.41 -4.95
N VAL A 82 14.05 5.79 -3.77
CA VAL A 82 12.82 5.12 -3.36
C VAL A 82 12.17 5.93 -2.24
N MET A 83 10.99 6.50 -2.49
CA MET A 83 10.20 7.22 -1.51
C MET A 83 8.98 6.38 -1.13
N SER A 84 8.94 5.89 0.10
CA SER A 84 7.93 4.92 0.55
C SER A 84 6.95 5.50 1.58
N PRO A 85 5.71 4.96 1.63
CA PRO A 85 4.66 5.41 2.54
C PRO A 85 4.80 4.78 3.93
N TRP A 86 3.87 5.11 4.80
CA TRP A 86 3.84 4.69 6.19
C TRP A 86 2.92 3.48 6.49
N ASN A 87 2.06 3.10 5.57
CA ASN A 87 1.02 2.08 5.83
C ASN A 87 1.53 0.63 5.78
N TYR A 88 2.47 0.35 4.90
CA TYR A 88 3.25 -0.89 4.84
C TYR A 88 4.74 -0.52 4.69
N PRO A 89 5.32 0.07 5.75
CA PRO A 89 6.62 0.73 5.64
C PRO A 89 7.78 -0.21 5.31
N VAL A 90 7.74 -1.46 5.78
CA VAL A 90 8.79 -2.46 5.48
C VAL A 90 8.64 -2.94 4.04
N LEU A 91 7.47 -3.44 3.68
CA LEU A 91 7.20 -4.00 2.35
C LEU A 91 7.46 -2.96 1.25
N LEU A 92 6.81 -1.79 1.35
CA LEU A 92 6.85 -0.77 0.29
C LEU A 92 8.17 0.03 0.23
N THR A 93 9.08 -0.17 1.20
CA THR A 93 10.46 0.31 1.10
C THR A 93 11.37 -0.76 0.49
N LEU A 94 11.25 -2.00 0.94
CA LEU A 94 12.20 -3.05 0.60
C LEU A 94 11.88 -3.74 -0.73
N GLU A 95 10.63 -3.83 -1.16
CA GLU A 95 10.28 -4.39 -2.48
C GLU A 95 10.90 -3.61 -3.65
N PRO A 96 10.76 -2.27 -3.73
CA PRO A 96 11.45 -1.49 -4.74
C PRO A 96 12.99 -1.57 -4.62
N LEU A 97 13.52 -1.63 -3.40
CA LEU A 97 14.96 -1.85 -3.17
C LEU A 97 15.44 -3.19 -3.73
N ILE A 98 14.67 -4.28 -3.52
CA ILE A 98 15.00 -5.61 -4.07
C ILE A 98 15.12 -5.53 -5.59
N GLY A 99 14.15 -4.90 -6.26
CA GLY A 99 14.18 -4.69 -7.70
C GLY A 99 15.38 -3.86 -8.16
N ALA A 100 15.65 -2.75 -7.48
CA ALA A 100 16.76 -1.87 -7.78
C ALA A 100 18.12 -2.56 -7.63
N LEU A 101 18.32 -3.31 -6.54
CA LEU A 101 19.56 -4.10 -6.31
C LEU A 101 19.71 -5.25 -7.32
N ALA A 102 18.61 -5.90 -7.68
CA ALA A 102 18.63 -6.96 -8.69
C ALA A 102 19.05 -6.45 -10.07
N ALA A 103 18.68 -5.22 -10.40
CA ALA A 103 19.08 -4.55 -11.64
C ALA A 103 20.48 -3.92 -11.58
N GLY A 104 21.14 -3.89 -10.40
CA GLY A 104 22.50 -3.36 -10.24
C GLY A 104 22.60 -1.87 -9.90
N ASN A 105 21.51 -1.25 -9.41
CA ASN A 105 21.48 0.16 -9.04
C ASN A 105 22.03 0.41 -7.63
N CYS A 106 22.51 1.64 -7.39
CA CYS A 106 22.64 2.21 -6.05
C CYS A 106 21.32 2.84 -5.60
N CYS A 107 21.04 2.88 -4.30
CA CYS A 107 19.74 3.31 -3.81
C CYS A 107 19.82 4.30 -2.65
N VAL A 108 19.01 5.35 -2.74
CA VAL A 108 18.67 6.21 -1.62
C VAL A 108 17.23 5.88 -1.21
N LEU A 109 17.03 5.45 0.04
CA LEU A 109 15.73 5.13 0.58
C LEU A 109 15.23 6.27 1.44
N LYS A 110 14.00 6.72 1.21
CA LYS A 110 13.35 7.77 1.98
C LYS A 110 12.02 7.23 2.55
N PRO A 111 12.05 6.50 3.67
CA PRO A 111 10.83 6.06 4.35
C PRO A 111 10.06 7.23 4.93
N SER A 112 8.76 7.01 5.20
CA SER A 112 7.89 8.04 5.74
C SER A 112 8.24 8.43 7.17
N ALA A 113 8.22 9.74 7.46
CA ALA A 113 8.35 10.26 8.82
C ALA A 113 7.16 9.88 9.74
N TYR A 114 6.05 9.39 9.19
CA TYR A 114 4.89 8.98 10.00
C TYR A 114 5.05 7.58 10.64
N SER A 115 6.00 6.77 10.17
CA SER A 115 6.38 5.48 10.77
C SER A 115 7.81 5.51 11.33
N PRO A 116 8.10 6.36 12.34
CA PRO A 116 9.47 6.64 12.76
C PRO A 116 10.16 5.44 13.40
N ALA A 117 9.45 4.60 14.14
CA ALA A 117 10.06 3.42 14.77
C ALA A 117 10.51 2.41 13.71
N THR A 118 9.68 2.17 12.68
CA THR A 118 10.01 1.26 11.58
C THR A 118 11.13 1.82 10.72
N SER A 119 11.12 3.13 10.43
CA SER A 119 12.16 3.81 9.66
C SER A 119 13.54 3.70 10.35
N ALA A 120 13.59 3.89 11.66
CA ALA A 120 14.83 3.77 12.43
C ALA A 120 15.41 2.34 12.41
N VAL A 121 14.55 1.31 12.52
CA VAL A 121 15.01 -0.10 12.43
C VAL A 121 15.53 -0.41 11.02
N MET A 122 14.83 0.05 9.97
CA MET A 122 15.29 -0.13 8.59
C MET A 122 16.62 0.59 8.33
N LYS A 123 16.79 1.81 8.85
CA LYS A 123 18.06 2.55 8.72
C LYS A 123 19.23 1.78 9.33
N LYS A 124 19.06 1.32 10.58
CA LYS A 124 20.07 0.48 11.25
C LYS A 124 20.37 -0.77 10.44
N MET A 125 19.33 -1.52 10.04
CA MET A 125 19.47 -2.74 9.25
C MET A 125 20.23 -2.53 7.95
N ILE A 126 19.91 -1.47 7.20
CA ILE A 126 20.59 -1.15 5.94
C ILE A 126 22.05 -0.78 6.17
N ALA A 127 22.36 0.04 7.18
CA ALA A 127 23.73 0.41 7.52
C ALA A 127 24.59 -0.80 7.97
N ASP A 128 23.98 -1.79 8.62
CA ASP A 128 24.67 -3.03 9.04
C ASP A 128 25.03 -3.94 7.84
N VAL A 129 24.32 -3.84 6.71
CA VAL A 129 24.51 -4.78 5.59
C VAL A 129 25.07 -4.15 4.32
N PHE A 130 25.01 -2.84 4.18
CA PHE A 130 25.49 -2.12 3.00
C PHE A 130 26.37 -0.91 3.37
N PRO A 131 27.41 -0.62 2.58
CA PRO A 131 28.10 0.66 2.69
C PRO A 131 27.17 1.79 2.21
N GLU A 132 27.34 2.98 2.77
CA GLU A 132 26.46 4.15 2.56
C GLU A 132 26.40 4.58 1.09
N GLU A 133 27.49 4.48 0.36
CA GLU A 133 27.60 4.82 -1.05
C GLU A 133 26.87 3.84 -1.98
N TYR A 134 26.45 2.69 -1.46
CA TYR A 134 25.67 1.70 -2.22
C TYR A 134 24.18 1.73 -1.90
N VAL A 135 23.82 1.69 -0.61
CA VAL A 135 22.43 1.84 -0.15
C VAL A 135 22.42 2.68 1.11
N THR A 136 21.70 3.78 1.12
CA THR A 136 21.53 4.63 2.30
C THR A 136 20.06 4.91 2.61
N VAL A 137 19.76 5.22 3.87
CA VAL A 137 18.42 5.60 4.35
C VAL A 137 18.46 7.02 4.89
N ILE A 138 17.67 7.89 4.29
CA ILE A 138 17.47 9.27 4.74
C ILE A 138 16.15 9.36 5.48
N GLU A 139 16.20 9.54 6.79
CA GLU A 139 15.02 9.84 7.61
C GLU A 139 14.68 11.33 7.50
N GLY A 140 13.45 11.68 7.85
CA GLY A 140 13.00 13.07 7.89
C GLY A 140 11.66 13.29 7.22
N GLY A 141 11.20 14.53 7.20
CA GLY A 141 9.88 14.93 6.78
C GLY A 141 9.84 15.66 5.44
N ARG A 142 9.07 16.77 5.44
CA ARG A 142 8.84 17.55 4.22
C ARG A 142 10.11 18.20 3.68
N GLU A 143 10.98 18.68 4.54
CA GLU A 143 12.21 19.36 4.14
C GLU A 143 13.15 18.39 3.43
N GLU A 144 13.39 17.23 4.02
CA GLU A 144 14.24 16.19 3.43
C GLU A 144 13.66 15.67 2.11
N ASN A 145 12.32 15.53 2.02
CA ASN A 145 11.68 15.18 0.75
C ASN A 145 11.93 16.22 -0.34
N GLN A 146 11.82 17.52 -0.01
CA GLN A 146 12.09 18.60 -0.97
C GLN A 146 13.56 18.63 -1.37
N ASN A 147 14.47 18.48 -0.41
CA ASN A 147 15.90 18.46 -0.66
C ASN A 147 16.29 17.28 -1.56
N LEU A 148 15.78 16.09 -1.32
CA LEU A 148 16.03 14.92 -2.18
C LEU A 148 15.46 15.13 -3.59
N LEU A 149 14.24 15.64 -3.72
CA LEU A 149 13.62 15.90 -5.03
C LEU A 149 14.28 17.05 -5.81
N SER A 150 15.12 17.85 -5.17
CA SER A 150 15.97 18.85 -5.84
C SER A 150 17.28 18.27 -6.39
N GLN A 151 17.65 17.06 -5.96
CA GLN A 151 18.85 16.38 -6.47
C GLN A 151 18.53 15.63 -7.77
N LYS A 152 19.58 15.34 -8.54
CA LYS A 152 19.48 14.53 -9.75
C LYS A 152 19.57 13.05 -9.40
N PHE A 153 18.52 12.30 -9.71
CA PHE A 153 18.49 10.84 -9.69
C PHE A 153 18.30 10.31 -11.10
N ASP A 154 18.74 9.07 -11.33
CA ASP A 154 18.55 8.39 -12.61
C ASP A 154 17.18 7.71 -12.70
N TYR A 155 16.52 7.48 -11.56
CA TYR A 155 15.17 6.94 -11.46
C TYR A 155 14.54 7.29 -10.10
N ILE A 156 13.22 7.52 -10.05
CA ILE A 156 12.47 7.72 -8.80
C ILE A 156 11.32 6.74 -8.75
N PHE A 157 11.26 5.94 -7.69
CA PHE A 157 10.12 5.12 -7.33
C PHE A 157 9.41 5.74 -6.13
N PHE A 158 8.15 6.13 -6.33
CA PHE A 158 7.35 6.79 -5.31
C PHE A 158 6.07 6.00 -5.05
N THR A 159 5.77 5.74 -3.78
CA THR A 159 4.47 5.22 -3.33
C THR A 159 3.84 6.19 -2.34
N GLY A 160 2.61 6.62 -2.59
CA GLY A 160 1.90 7.56 -1.71
C GLY A 160 0.64 8.17 -2.32
N GLY A 161 0.19 9.28 -1.76
CA GLY A 161 -1.01 9.97 -2.23
C GLY A 161 -0.83 10.68 -3.58
N VAL A 162 -1.92 10.75 -4.35
CA VAL A 162 -1.96 11.32 -5.72
C VAL A 162 -1.34 12.72 -5.80
N GLN A 163 -1.64 13.61 -4.84
CA GLN A 163 -1.13 14.99 -4.86
C GLN A 163 0.39 15.06 -4.72
N VAL A 164 0.96 14.20 -3.86
CA VAL A 164 2.43 14.11 -3.70
C VAL A 164 3.06 13.47 -4.93
N GLY A 165 2.41 12.45 -5.52
CA GLY A 165 2.87 11.83 -6.77
C GLY A 165 2.96 12.82 -7.93
N LYS A 166 1.97 13.71 -8.08
CA LYS A 166 2.04 14.81 -9.07
C LYS A 166 3.24 15.72 -8.83
N MET A 167 3.49 16.11 -7.58
CA MET A 167 4.65 16.93 -7.23
C MET A 167 5.98 16.20 -7.52
N VAL A 168 6.08 14.90 -7.23
CA VAL A 168 7.27 14.09 -7.55
C VAL A 168 7.52 14.09 -9.06
N MET A 169 6.49 13.84 -9.86
CA MET A 169 6.59 13.84 -11.32
C MET A 169 7.01 15.21 -11.87
N GLU A 170 6.42 16.30 -11.34
CA GLU A 170 6.79 17.67 -11.71
C GLU A 170 8.27 17.97 -11.43
N LYS A 171 8.77 17.58 -10.25
CA LYS A 171 10.18 17.78 -9.88
C LYS A 171 11.12 16.91 -10.69
N ALA A 172 10.77 15.65 -10.96
CA ALA A 172 11.55 14.74 -11.78
C ALA A 172 11.70 15.23 -13.23
N ALA A 173 10.68 15.88 -13.77
CA ALA A 173 10.66 16.42 -15.13
C ALA A 173 11.79 17.43 -15.37
N ALA A 174 12.23 18.19 -14.38
CA ALA A 174 13.32 19.16 -14.49
C ALA A 174 14.65 18.51 -14.89
N ASN A 175 14.86 17.24 -14.52
CA ASN A 175 16.06 16.46 -14.84
C ASN A 175 15.78 15.35 -15.88
N LEU A 176 14.59 15.29 -16.47
CA LEU A 176 14.12 14.20 -17.31
C LEU A 176 14.22 12.83 -16.63
N THR A 177 14.14 12.80 -15.31
CA THR A 177 14.22 11.57 -14.52
C THR A 177 12.94 10.75 -14.70
N PRO A 178 13.02 9.49 -15.17
CA PRO A 178 11.86 8.61 -15.23
C PRO A 178 11.33 8.29 -13.82
N VAL A 179 10.00 8.14 -13.71
CA VAL A 179 9.34 7.87 -12.45
C VAL A 179 8.38 6.69 -12.55
N THR A 180 8.29 5.89 -11.49
CA THR A 180 7.14 5.03 -11.20
C THR A 180 6.40 5.61 -10.04
N LEU A 181 5.07 5.78 -10.21
CA LEU A 181 4.17 6.32 -9.20
C LEU A 181 3.15 5.25 -8.83
N GLU A 182 3.27 4.71 -7.63
CA GLU A 182 2.29 3.84 -6.99
C GLU A 182 1.38 4.70 -6.11
N LEU A 183 0.12 4.86 -6.53
CA LEU A 183 -0.81 5.81 -5.94
C LEU A 183 -2.05 5.09 -5.41
N GLY A 184 -2.87 5.80 -4.65
CA GLY A 184 -4.16 5.29 -4.18
C GLY A 184 -5.32 5.64 -5.10
N GLY A 185 -6.48 5.69 -4.52
CA GLY A 185 -7.75 6.01 -5.18
C GLY A 185 -8.95 5.37 -4.48
N LYS A 186 -10.15 5.65 -4.97
CA LYS A 186 -11.37 5.03 -4.43
C LYS A 186 -11.66 3.71 -5.15
N SER A 187 -11.09 2.63 -4.65
CA SER A 187 -11.22 1.28 -5.24
C SER A 187 -12.64 0.72 -4.97
N PRO A 188 -13.43 0.40 -6.02
CA PRO A 188 -14.76 -0.14 -5.88
C PRO A 188 -14.76 -1.63 -5.51
N CYS A 189 -15.75 -2.06 -4.72
CA CYS A 189 -16.11 -3.46 -4.60
C CYS A 189 -17.54 -3.65 -5.13
N ILE A 190 -17.69 -4.38 -6.24
CA ILE A 190 -18.99 -4.63 -6.87
C ILE A 190 -19.49 -6.01 -6.46
N ILE A 191 -20.73 -6.07 -5.94
CA ILE A 191 -21.39 -7.31 -5.50
C ILE A 191 -22.65 -7.51 -6.31
N ASP A 192 -22.55 -8.37 -7.32
CA ASP A 192 -23.67 -8.76 -8.17
C ASP A 192 -24.59 -9.79 -7.47
N LYS A 193 -25.83 -9.87 -7.92
CA LYS A 193 -26.83 -10.85 -7.42
C LYS A 193 -26.39 -12.31 -7.54
N SER A 194 -25.44 -12.64 -8.43
CA SER A 194 -24.89 -13.98 -8.60
C SER A 194 -23.73 -14.30 -7.63
N ALA A 195 -23.31 -13.35 -6.79
CA ALA A 195 -22.17 -13.50 -5.90
C ALA A 195 -22.42 -14.54 -4.80
N ASN A 196 -21.37 -15.27 -4.41
CA ASN A 196 -21.40 -16.08 -3.19
C ASN A 196 -21.29 -15.17 -1.98
N LEU A 197 -22.43 -14.76 -1.42
CA LEU A 197 -22.50 -13.71 -0.40
C LEU A 197 -21.70 -14.02 0.88
N LYS A 198 -21.68 -15.28 1.34
CA LYS A 198 -20.91 -15.68 2.52
C LYS A 198 -19.42 -15.52 2.30
N LEU A 199 -18.91 -16.00 1.17
CA LEU A 199 -17.49 -15.86 0.83
C LEU A 199 -17.12 -14.39 0.59
N THR A 200 -18.00 -13.64 -0.07
CA THR A 200 -17.84 -12.21 -0.34
C THR A 200 -17.75 -11.41 0.95
N ALA A 201 -18.67 -11.62 1.88
CA ALA A 201 -18.68 -10.94 3.18
C ALA A 201 -17.38 -11.19 3.96
N LYS A 202 -16.90 -12.44 3.99
CA LYS A 202 -15.65 -12.83 4.64
C LYS A 202 -14.42 -12.15 4.00
N ARG A 203 -14.34 -12.17 2.67
CA ARG A 203 -13.22 -11.55 1.94
C ARG A 203 -13.23 -10.04 2.07
N LEU A 204 -14.41 -9.43 2.02
CA LEU A 204 -14.56 -7.98 2.16
C LEU A 204 -14.21 -7.51 3.57
N ALA A 205 -14.66 -8.21 4.61
CA ALA A 205 -14.31 -7.90 6.00
C ALA A 205 -12.79 -7.94 6.20
N PHE A 206 -12.12 -8.97 5.70
CA PHE A 206 -10.67 -9.07 5.73
C PHE A 206 -9.99 -7.95 4.93
N GLY A 207 -10.35 -7.78 3.64
CA GLY A 207 -9.68 -6.83 2.74
C GLY A 207 -9.89 -5.37 3.13
N LYS A 208 -11.05 -5.05 3.75
CA LYS A 208 -11.34 -3.68 4.19
C LYS A 208 -10.66 -3.32 5.50
N TYR A 209 -10.67 -4.20 6.50
CA TYR A 209 -10.26 -3.81 7.85
C TYR A 209 -8.83 -4.24 8.23
N LEU A 210 -8.14 -4.98 7.36
CA LEU A 210 -6.70 -5.20 7.48
C LEU A 210 -5.98 -3.85 7.57
N ASN A 211 -4.97 -3.73 8.43
CA ASN A 211 -4.24 -2.49 8.70
C ASN A 211 -5.17 -1.29 9.03
N CYS A 212 -6.29 -1.55 9.70
CA CYS A 212 -7.30 -0.54 10.01
C CYS A 212 -7.83 0.20 8.76
N GLY A 213 -7.88 -0.50 7.60
CA GLY A 213 -8.31 0.07 6.31
C GLY A 213 -7.30 0.99 5.63
N GLN A 214 -6.10 1.13 6.16
CA GLN A 214 -5.04 2.00 5.64
C GLN A 214 -4.24 1.30 4.53
N THR A 215 -4.94 0.90 3.46
CA THR A 215 -4.39 0.12 2.35
C THR A 215 -4.88 0.69 1.02
N CYS A 216 -3.95 0.98 0.11
CA CYS A 216 -4.23 1.60 -1.19
C CYS A 216 -5.13 0.75 -2.12
N VAL A 217 -5.15 -0.57 -1.92
CA VAL A 217 -6.03 -1.52 -2.63
C VAL A 217 -7.20 -2.01 -1.78
N ALA A 218 -7.43 -1.42 -0.59
CA ALA A 218 -8.60 -1.76 0.21
C ALA A 218 -9.89 -1.38 -0.53
N PRO A 219 -10.95 -2.19 -0.44
CA PRO A 219 -12.27 -1.75 -0.88
C PRO A 219 -12.62 -0.42 -0.22
N ASP A 220 -12.71 0.64 -1.01
CA ASP A 220 -12.98 1.98 -0.49
C ASP A 220 -14.49 2.21 -0.34
N TYR A 221 -15.29 1.62 -1.23
CA TYR A 221 -16.74 1.58 -1.17
C TYR A 221 -17.30 0.32 -1.81
N VAL A 222 -18.55 0.01 -1.49
CA VAL A 222 -19.29 -1.13 -2.04
C VAL A 222 -20.43 -0.65 -2.93
N LEU A 223 -20.56 -1.24 -4.12
CA LEU A 223 -21.75 -1.21 -4.96
C LEU A 223 -22.42 -2.58 -4.86
N VAL A 224 -23.54 -2.69 -4.17
CA VAL A 224 -24.25 -3.96 -3.98
C VAL A 224 -25.57 -3.95 -4.75
N HIS A 225 -25.86 -5.04 -5.47
CA HIS A 225 -27.14 -5.22 -6.14
C HIS A 225 -28.28 -5.27 -5.13
N GLU A 226 -29.36 -4.51 -5.38
CA GLU A 226 -30.51 -4.35 -4.49
C GLU A 226 -31.11 -5.68 -3.99
N ALA A 227 -31.21 -6.68 -4.88
CA ALA A 227 -31.81 -7.98 -4.58
C ALA A 227 -31.06 -8.79 -3.51
N VAL A 228 -29.78 -8.48 -3.25
CA VAL A 228 -28.96 -9.26 -2.28
C VAL A 228 -28.41 -8.42 -1.14
N LYS A 229 -28.71 -7.13 -1.13
CA LYS A 229 -28.16 -6.17 -0.16
C LYS A 229 -28.40 -6.56 1.29
N GLU A 230 -29.66 -6.84 1.67
CA GLU A 230 -30.02 -7.11 3.05
C GLU A 230 -29.33 -8.37 3.60
N GLU A 231 -29.32 -9.45 2.82
CA GLU A 231 -28.63 -10.68 3.19
C GLU A 231 -27.12 -10.44 3.29
N PHE A 232 -26.54 -9.74 2.31
CA PHE A 232 -25.12 -9.40 2.32
C PHE A 232 -24.71 -8.59 3.55
N LEU A 233 -25.46 -7.53 3.90
CA LEU A 233 -25.16 -6.69 5.08
C LEU A 233 -25.26 -7.47 6.39
N LYS A 234 -26.21 -8.40 6.50
CA LYS A 234 -26.32 -9.31 7.65
C LYS A 234 -25.09 -10.19 7.79
N LEU A 235 -24.65 -10.81 6.68
CA LEU A 235 -23.45 -11.66 6.63
C LEU A 235 -22.18 -10.85 6.92
N LEU A 236 -22.04 -9.66 6.33
CA LEU A 236 -20.89 -8.80 6.54
C LEU A 236 -20.72 -8.41 8.02
N LYS A 237 -21.81 -8.00 8.68
CA LYS A 237 -21.80 -7.68 10.13
C LYS A 237 -21.36 -8.88 10.97
N SER A 238 -21.83 -10.08 10.62
CA SER A 238 -21.44 -11.33 11.29
C SER A 238 -19.95 -11.65 11.11
N GLU A 239 -19.42 -11.50 9.90
CA GLU A 239 -18.01 -11.77 9.61
C GLU A 239 -17.07 -10.75 10.27
N ILE A 240 -17.45 -9.47 10.33
CA ILE A 240 -16.67 -8.44 11.05
C ILE A 240 -16.59 -8.79 12.54
N ARG A 241 -17.70 -9.15 13.19
CA ARG A 241 -17.70 -9.58 14.60
C ARG A 241 -16.88 -10.85 14.80
N ALA A 242 -16.96 -11.81 13.91
CA ALA A 242 -16.19 -13.04 13.99
C ALA A 242 -14.66 -12.79 13.90
N MET A 243 -14.22 -11.80 13.10
CA MET A 243 -12.80 -11.48 12.92
C MET A 243 -12.23 -10.58 14.02
N TYR A 244 -13.00 -9.57 14.45
CA TYR A 244 -12.48 -8.51 15.31
C TYR A 244 -13.07 -8.53 16.73
N GLY A 245 -14.06 -9.38 16.99
CA GLY A 245 -14.77 -9.47 18.27
C GLY A 245 -15.91 -8.46 18.43
N GLU A 246 -16.61 -8.54 19.56
CA GLU A 246 -17.69 -7.60 19.89
C GLU A 246 -17.15 -6.22 20.31
N ASP A 247 -15.91 -6.15 20.80
CA ASP A 247 -15.20 -4.91 21.17
C ASP A 247 -13.86 -4.84 20.42
N PRO A 248 -13.84 -4.40 19.15
CA PRO A 248 -12.62 -4.32 18.35
C PRO A 248 -11.57 -3.38 18.94
N LEU A 249 -11.98 -2.37 19.72
CA LEU A 249 -11.03 -1.43 20.34
C LEU A 249 -10.13 -2.09 21.38
N LYS A 250 -10.59 -3.18 22.00
CA LYS A 250 -9.80 -3.98 22.95
C LYS A 250 -9.06 -5.15 22.32
N ASN A 251 -9.35 -5.45 21.05
CA ASN A 251 -8.67 -6.55 20.36
C ASN A 251 -7.18 -6.20 20.15
N PRO A 252 -6.22 -6.98 20.71
CA PRO A 252 -4.79 -6.70 20.59
C PRO A 252 -4.25 -6.87 19.17
N ASP A 253 -4.96 -7.61 18.31
CA ASP A 253 -4.59 -7.86 16.92
C ASP A 253 -5.20 -6.84 15.95
N TYR A 254 -6.10 -5.98 16.41
CA TYR A 254 -6.64 -4.90 15.59
C TYR A 254 -5.71 -3.67 15.64
N GLY A 255 -5.40 -3.12 14.47
CA GLY A 255 -4.48 -1.99 14.31
C GLY A 255 -5.00 -0.64 14.84
N LYS A 256 -4.30 0.42 14.53
CA LYS A 256 -4.67 1.80 14.86
C LYS A 256 -4.41 2.73 13.67
N MET A 257 -5.01 3.91 13.68
CA MET A 257 -4.66 4.98 12.75
C MET A 257 -3.24 5.46 13.02
N ILE A 258 -2.51 5.76 11.95
CA ILE A 258 -1.08 6.11 12.05
C ILE A 258 -0.80 7.33 12.94
N ASN A 259 -1.67 8.33 12.90
CA ASN A 259 -1.52 9.55 13.69
C ASN A 259 -2.86 10.26 13.91
N ARG A 260 -2.85 11.28 14.78
CA ARG A 260 -4.03 12.06 15.13
C ARG A 260 -4.67 12.76 13.93
N LYS A 261 -3.89 13.30 13.01
CA LYS A 261 -4.40 13.98 11.82
C LYS A 261 -5.28 13.04 10.96
N HIS A 262 -4.79 11.82 10.68
CA HIS A 262 -5.55 10.83 9.90
C HIS A 262 -6.74 10.27 10.69
N PHE A 263 -6.60 10.10 12.00
CA PHE A 263 -7.70 9.70 12.88
C PHE A 263 -8.85 10.71 12.81
N ASP A 264 -8.57 11.99 13.04
CA ASP A 264 -9.59 13.06 13.02
C ASP A 264 -10.22 13.22 11.63
N ARG A 265 -9.41 13.12 10.56
CA ARG A 265 -9.92 13.15 9.18
C ARG A 265 -10.92 12.03 8.92
N VAL A 266 -10.61 10.81 9.31
CA VAL A 266 -11.49 9.65 9.09
C VAL A 266 -12.77 9.77 9.92
N LEU A 267 -12.69 10.23 11.17
CA LEU A 267 -13.88 10.52 11.96
C LEU A 267 -14.78 11.57 11.30
N GLY A 268 -14.20 12.61 10.71
CA GLY A 268 -14.95 13.65 10.00
C GLY A 268 -15.68 13.18 8.74
N LEU A 269 -15.38 11.99 8.23
CA LEU A 269 -16.10 11.38 7.09
C LEU A 269 -17.35 10.59 7.52
N MET A 270 -17.50 10.29 8.80
CA MET A 270 -18.66 9.55 9.31
C MET A 270 -19.91 10.42 9.39
N LYS A 271 -21.07 9.81 9.10
CA LYS A 271 -22.40 10.35 9.39
C LYS A 271 -23.10 9.35 10.29
N GLU A 272 -23.37 9.74 11.53
CA GLU A 272 -23.95 8.86 12.57
C GLU A 272 -25.27 8.22 12.14
N GLU A 273 -26.12 8.96 11.46
CA GLU A 273 -27.43 8.50 10.98
C GLU A 273 -27.35 7.40 9.89
N LYS A 274 -26.16 7.20 9.30
CA LYS A 274 -25.91 6.18 8.28
C LYS A 274 -25.16 4.95 8.79
N LEU A 275 -24.80 4.94 10.07
CA LEU A 275 -24.07 3.82 10.66
C LEU A 275 -25.01 2.62 10.89
N ILE A 276 -24.60 1.47 10.40
CA ILE A 276 -25.28 0.19 10.66
C ILE A 276 -24.43 -0.79 11.45
N LEU A 277 -23.13 -0.48 11.62
CA LEU A 277 -22.17 -1.18 12.47
C LEU A 277 -21.03 -0.23 12.84
N GLY A 278 -20.53 -0.31 14.08
CA GLY A 278 -19.36 0.44 14.55
C GLY A 278 -19.66 1.91 14.83
N GLY A 279 -18.62 2.73 14.86
CA GLY A 279 -18.67 4.15 15.22
C GLY A 279 -17.91 4.45 16.51
N GLU A 280 -17.69 3.43 17.34
CA GLU A 280 -16.89 3.56 18.54
C GLU A 280 -15.44 3.87 18.20
N ASN A 281 -14.84 4.74 18.98
CA ASN A 281 -13.46 5.13 18.78
C ASN A 281 -12.76 5.47 20.10
N ASP A 282 -11.43 5.36 20.10
CA ASP A 282 -10.59 5.76 21.23
C ASP A 282 -9.47 6.68 20.74
N THR A 283 -9.61 7.94 21.12
CA THR A 283 -8.65 9.00 20.78
C THR A 283 -7.27 8.78 21.38
N ALA A 284 -7.17 8.15 22.55
CA ALA A 284 -5.89 7.93 23.22
C ALA A 284 -5.05 6.88 22.50
N SER A 285 -5.69 5.80 22.06
CA SER A 285 -5.02 4.74 21.28
C SER A 285 -5.06 4.97 19.77
N LEU A 286 -5.75 6.00 19.28
CA LEU A 286 -6.01 6.27 17.87
C LEU A 286 -6.73 5.13 17.13
N ARG A 287 -7.62 4.42 17.81
CA ARG A 287 -8.40 3.32 17.26
C ARG A 287 -9.79 3.76 16.86
N ILE A 288 -10.25 3.31 15.71
CA ILE A 288 -11.61 3.44 15.21
C ILE A 288 -12.10 2.02 14.94
N ALA A 289 -13.21 1.59 15.56
CA ALA A 289 -13.80 0.30 15.29
C ALA A 289 -14.15 0.14 13.80
N PRO A 290 -14.24 -1.07 13.25
CA PRO A 290 -14.76 -1.31 11.91
C PRO A 290 -16.15 -0.71 11.73
N VAL A 291 -16.32 0.15 10.72
CA VAL A 291 -17.58 0.87 10.46
C VAL A 291 -18.19 0.40 9.14
N VAL A 292 -19.48 0.15 9.13
CA VAL A 292 -20.29 -0.02 7.92
C VAL A 292 -21.35 1.07 7.88
N MET A 293 -21.41 1.79 6.78
CA MET A 293 -22.38 2.86 6.51
C MET A 293 -23.32 2.42 5.39
N ASP A 294 -24.63 2.54 5.59
CA ASP A 294 -25.63 2.27 4.58
C ASP A 294 -26.35 3.56 4.14
N GLN A 295 -27.14 3.47 3.08
CA GLN A 295 -27.83 4.61 2.46
C GLN A 295 -26.88 5.78 2.12
N VAL A 296 -25.65 5.44 1.76
CA VAL A 296 -24.65 6.41 1.30
C VAL A 296 -24.97 6.85 -0.11
N THR A 297 -24.80 8.14 -0.37
CA THR A 297 -24.96 8.76 -1.69
C THR A 297 -23.63 9.27 -2.24
N GLU A 298 -23.59 9.61 -3.50
CA GLU A 298 -22.39 10.17 -4.15
C GLU A 298 -21.91 11.48 -3.49
N ASP A 299 -22.83 12.25 -2.90
CA ASP A 299 -22.55 13.56 -2.30
C ASP A 299 -22.03 13.49 -0.86
N ASP A 300 -22.06 12.32 -0.23
CA ASP A 300 -21.55 12.17 1.11
C ASP A 300 -20.03 12.39 1.19
N ALA A 301 -19.55 13.00 2.27
CA ALA A 301 -18.13 13.30 2.46
C ALA A 301 -17.24 12.07 2.28
N VAL A 302 -17.68 10.90 2.76
CA VAL A 302 -16.98 9.62 2.63
C VAL A 302 -16.78 9.17 1.18
N MET A 303 -17.52 9.76 0.21
CA MET A 303 -17.42 9.47 -1.21
C MET A 303 -16.56 10.48 -1.99
N GLN A 304 -16.10 11.58 -1.36
CA GLN A 304 -15.37 12.66 -2.05
C GLN A 304 -13.86 12.46 -2.09
N GLU A 305 -13.30 11.66 -1.18
CA GLU A 305 -11.88 11.35 -1.11
C GLU A 305 -11.63 9.87 -0.80
N GLU A 306 -10.40 9.39 -1.03
CA GLU A 306 -9.95 8.06 -0.57
C GLU A 306 -10.03 8.01 0.96
N ILE A 307 -10.74 7.01 1.50
CA ILE A 307 -10.98 6.93 2.95
C ILE A 307 -9.71 6.61 3.72
N PHE A 308 -8.94 5.64 3.27
CA PHE A 308 -7.70 5.17 3.92
C PHE A 308 -7.87 4.98 5.44
N GLY A 309 -8.93 4.27 5.78
CA GLY A 309 -9.39 4.05 7.17
C GLY A 309 -10.53 3.02 7.23
N PRO A 310 -11.01 2.67 8.43
CA PRO A 310 -11.92 1.55 8.64
C PRO A 310 -13.41 1.88 8.42
N LEU A 311 -13.73 2.78 7.50
CA LEU A 311 -15.10 3.11 7.10
C LEU A 311 -15.44 2.43 5.77
N LEU A 312 -16.56 1.73 5.72
CA LEU A 312 -17.06 1.06 4.53
C LEU A 312 -18.43 1.60 4.14
N PRO A 313 -18.52 2.57 3.24
CA PRO A 313 -19.78 3.02 2.66
C PRO A 313 -20.35 1.99 1.68
N VAL A 314 -21.65 1.76 1.76
CA VAL A 314 -22.40 0.84 0.91
C VAL A 314 -23.44 1.62 0.12
N LEU A 315 -23.36 1.52 -1.21
CA LEU A 315 -24.32 2.08 -2.15
C LEU A 315 -25.09 0.94 -2.82
N THR A 316 -26.34 1.20 -3.17
CA THR A 316 -27.21 0.23 -3.84
C THR A 316 -27.23 0.50 -5.33
N VAL A 317 -27.21 -0.56 -6.14
CA VAL A 317 -27.36 -0.49 -7.60
C VAL A 317 -28.40 -1.50 -8.07
N GLY A 318 -29.14 -1.17 -9.13
CA GLY A 318 -30.16 -2.03 -9.73
C GLY A 318 -29.60 -3.02 -10.76
N SER A 319 -28.39 -2.77 -11.29
CA SER A 319 -27.78 -3.63 -12.31
C SER A 319 -26.25 -3.51 -12.32
N MET A 320 -25.60 -4.44 -13.02
CA MET A 320 -24.16 -4.40 -13.26
C MET A 320 -23.77 -3.22 -14.17
N GLU A 321 -24.61 -2.89 -15.14
CA GLU A 321 -24.40 -1.75 -16.05
C GLU A 321 -24.38 -0.42 -15.28
N GLU A 322 -25.28 -0.27 -14.30
CA GLU A 322 -25.29 0.89 -13.40
C GLU A 322 -24.01 0.98 -12.57
N ALA A 323 -23.57 -0.15 -11.99
CA ALA A 323 -22.33 -0.22 -11.23
C ALA A 323 -21.11 0.17 -12.10
N ILE A 324 -21.01 -0.34 -13.32
CA ILE A 324 -19.93 -0.01 -14.26
C ILE A 324 -19.99 1.49 -14.64
N ALA A 325 -21.17 2.01 -14.91
CA ALA A 325 -21.35 3.44 -15.23
C ALA A 325 -20.94 4.32 -14.06
N PHE A 326 -21.27 3.91 -12.82
CA PHE A 326 -20.87 4.61 -11.60
C PHE A 326 -19.34 4.69 -11.46
N VAL A 327 -18.64 3.57 -11.65
CA VAL A 327 -17.17 3.52 -11.58
C VAL A 327 -16.52 4.37 -12.68
N ASN A 328 -17.02 4.27 -13.90
CA ASN A 328 -16.45 4.97 -15.06
C ASN A 328 -16.59 6.50 -15.01
N ARG A 329 -17.52 7.04 -14.22
CA ARG A 329 -17.64 8.49 -13.99
C ARG A 329 -16.60 9.05 -13.04
N ARG A 330 -15.84 8.20 -12.34
CA ARG A 330 -14.89 8.58 -11.30
C ARG A 330 -13.45 8.49 -11.78
N PRO A 331 -12.51 9.19 -11.13
CA PRO A 331 -11.09 9.00 -11.40
C PRO A 331 -10.68 7.53 -11.26
N LYS A 332 -9.75 7.10 -12.11
CA LYS A 332 -9.25 5.73 -12.11
C LYS A 332 -8.66 5.37 -10.74
N PRO A 333 -9.13 4.30 -10.07
CA PRO A 333 -8.56 3.80 -8.82
C PRO A 333 -7.30 2.96 -9.10
N LEU A 334 -6.64 2.53 -8.01
CA LEU A 334 -5.52 1.59 -8.11
C LEU A 334 -6.02 0.16 -8.39
N ALA A 335 -7.15 -0.26 -7.77
CA ALA A 335 -7.70 -1.60 -7.88
C ALA A 335 -9.22 -1.57 -8.17
#